data_a8e33a9766b1ac05dfef5c51c0b39fd1
#
_entry.id   a8e33a9766b1ac05dfef5c51c0b39fd1
#
_cell.length_a   1.000
_cell.length_b   1.000
_cell.length_c   1.000
_cell.angle_alpha   90.00
_cell.angle_beta   90.00
_cell.angle_gamma   90.00
#
_symmetry.space_group_name_H-M   'P 1'
#
loop_
_entity.id
_entity.type
_entity.pdbx_description
1 polymer ?
#
loop_
_entity_poly.entity_id
_entity_poly.type
_entity_poly.pdbx_seq_one_letter_code
_entity_poly.pdbx_strand_id
1 'polypeptide(L)'
;VSQDAQDGTWRGSLDADQLGGYVEYRAGRGASAPGRVYARLARLALPPSDASSVESLLAEAPDTVPALDIVIDNFELRGKKLGRLEVEAVNRGAREWRMTRFALTNPEAQLTGTGYWQAGGASVQRMVMDFRRDLSDSGAFLDRLGFAGTLRGGKGRLSGQVSWAG
;
A
#
# COMPACT_ATOMS: atom_id res chain seq x y z
N VAL A 1 -19.02 -8.05 -12.39
CA VAL A 1 -19.18 -7.68 -10.96
C VAL A 1 -20.32 -8.50 -10.39
N SER A 2 -20.06 -9.33 -9.40
CA SER A 2 -21.10 -10.07 -8.67
C SER A 2 -21.06 -9.64 -7.20
N GLN A 3 -22.24 -9.39 -6.64
CA GLN A 3 -22.41 -9.09 -5.22
C GLN A 3 -23.14 -10.28 -4.57
N ASP A 4 -22.50 -10.87 -3.57
CA ASP A 4 -23.14 -11.89 -2.74
C ASP A 4 -23.83 -11.22 -1.56
N ALA A 5 -25.16 -11.10 -1.64
CA ALA A 5 -25.95 -10.33 -0.69
C ALA A 5 -26.03 -10.96 0.72
N GLN A 6 -25.68 -12.25 0.87
CA GLN A 6 -25.77 -12.95 2.16
C GLN A 6 -24.57 -12.72 3.07
N ASP A 7 -23.38 -12.41 2.53
CA ASP A 7 -22.14 -12.28 3.32
C ASP A 7 -21.59 -10.86 3.38
N GLY A 8 -22.21 -9.88 2.74
CA GLY A 8 -21.67 -8.53 2.61
C GLY A 8 -20.33 -8.51 1.84
N THR A 9 -20.08 -9.52 1.01
CA THR A 9 -18.87 -9.65 0.21
C THR A 9 -19.15 -9.20 -1.22
N TRP A 10 -18.33 -8.26 -1.67
CA TRP A 10 -18.32 -7.83 -3.07
C TRP A 10 -17.12 -8.43 -3.77
N ARG A 11 -17.34 -9.01 -4.96
CA ARG A 11 -16.29 -9.60 -5.80
C ARG A 11 -16.39 -9.08 -7.21
N GLY A 12 -15.27 -8.79 -7.83
CA GLY A 12 -15.24 -8.33 -9.20
C GLY A 12 -13.93 -8.62 -9.91
N SER A 13 -14.05 -9.00 -11.17
CA SER A 13 -12.93 -8.90 -12.11
C SER A 13 -13.07 -7.60 -12.87
N LEU A 14 -12.00 -6.86 -12.95
CA LEU A 14 -11.90 -5.53 -13.54
C LEU A 14 -10.89 -5.60 -14.69
N ASP A 15 -11.22 -4.96 -15.79
CA ASP A 15 -10.32 -4.81 -16.93
C ASP A 15 -10.54 -3.43 -17.55
N ALA A 16 -9.69 -2.52 -17.19
CA ALA A 16 -9.65 -1.14 -17.67
C ALA A 16 -8.19 -0.73 -17.85
N ASP A 17 -7.94 0.38 -18.53
CA ASP A 17 -6.57 0.85 -18.81
C ASP A 17 -5.72 1.04 -17.54
N GLN A 18 -6.35 1.54 -16.48
CA GLN A 18 -5.67 1.85 -15.22
C GLN A 18 -5.74 0.73 -14.17
N LEU A 19 -6.65 -0.24 -14.34
CA LEU A 19 -6.92 -1.27 -13.34
C LEU A 19 -7.28 -2.58 -14.02
N GLY A 20 -6.52 -3.64 -13.77
CA GLY A 20 -6.82 -4.97 -14.29
C GLY A 20 -6.55 -6.05 -13.27
N GLY A 21 -7.51 -6.96 -13.07
CA GLY A 21 -7.38 -8.10 -12.19
C GLY A 21 -8.62 -8.39 -11.35
N TYR A 22 -8.42 -9.05 -10.23
CA TYR A 22 -9.48 -9.49 -9.32
C TYR A 22 -9.44 -8.75 -8.00
N VAL A 23 -10.60 -8.32 -7.51
CA VAL A 23 -10.77 -7.69 -6.21
C VAL A 23 -11.94 -8.34 -5.46
N GLU A 24 -11.73 -8.60 -4.19
CA GLU A 24 -12.77 -8.99 -3.23
C GLU A 24 -12.75 -8.01 -2.06
N TYR A 25 -13.90 -7.45 -1.74
CA TYR A 25 -14.11 -6.63 -0.57
C TYR A 25 -15.18 -7.26 0.32
N ARG A 26 -14.83 -7.47 1.57
CA ARG A 26 -15.77 -7.89 2.62
C ARG A 26 -15.96 -6.73 3.58
N ALA A 27 -17.21 -6.30 3.71
CA ALA A 27 -17.56 -5.24 4.65
C ALA A 27 -17.33 -5.69 6.11
N GLY A 28 -16.88 -4.78 6.94
CA GLY A 28 -16.79 -5.01 8.38
C GLY A 28 -18.17 -5.04 9.04
N ARG A 29 -18.26 -5.75 10.16
CA ARG A 29 -19.46 -5.80 11.01
C ARG A 29 -19.23 -5.00 12.30
N GLY A 30 -18.62 -3.82 12.20
CA GLY A 30 -18.25 -2.96 13.33
C GLY A 30 -16.80 -3.15 13.80
N ALA A 31 -16.43 -2.47 14.87
CA ALA A 31 -15.06 -2.39 15.38
C ALA A 31 -14.45 -3.75 15.80
N SER A 32 -15.25 -4.75 16.09
CA SER A 32 -14.79 -6.10 16.45
C SER A 32 -14.60 -7.04 15.26
N ALA A 33 -15.09 -6.65 14.09
CA ALA A 33 -14.97 -7.43 12.86
C ALA A 33 -14.70 -6.47 11.70
N PRO A 34 -13.46 -5.97 11.57
CA PRO A 34 -13.07 -5.04 10.51
C PRO A 34 -13.23 -5.67 9.13
N GLY A 35 -13.47 -4.83 8.12
CA GLY A 35 -13.54 -5.27 6.74
C GLY A 35 -12.22 -5.85 6.24
N ARG A 36 -12.25 -6.47 5.07
CA ARG A 36 -11.07 -7.00 4.40
C ARG A 36 -11.11 -6.70 2.91
N VAL A 37 -9.96 -6.29 2.39
CA VAL A 37 -9.71 -6.19 0.95
C VAL A 37 -8.72 -7.27 0.55
N TYR A 38 -9.07 -8.05 -0.45
CA TYR A 38 -8.20 -8.97 -1.14
C TYR A 38 -8.11 -8.54 -2.60
N ALA A 39 -6.90 -8.36 -3.12
CA ALA A 39 -6.71 -7.97 -4.51
C ALA A 39 -5.51 -8.66 -5.14
N ARG A 40 -5.71 -9.13 -6.36
CA ARG A 40 -4.66 -9.68 -7.24
C ARG A 40 -4.78 -8.99 -8.58
N LEU A 41 -3.93 -8.00 -8.78
CA LEU A 41 -3.99 -7.09 -9.92
C LEU A 41 -2.78 -7.29 -10.83
N ALA A 42 -3.03 -7.48 -12.11
CA ALA A 42 -1.97 -7.44 -13.12
C ALA A 42 -1.43 -6.02 -13.30
N ARG A 43 -2.31 -5.01 -13.15
CA ARG A 43 -1.93 -3.59 -13.22
C ARG A 43 -2.80 -2.72 -12.33
N LEU A 44 -2.19 -1.67 -11.79
CA LEU A 44 -2.87 -0.55 -11.14
C LEU A 44 -2.07 0.73 -11.41
N ALA A 45 -2.68 1.68 -12.07
CA ALA A 45 -2.13 3.03 -12.28
C ALA A 45 -2.96 4.04 -11.48
N LEU A 46 -2.31 4.73 -10.56
CA LEU A 46 -2.90 5.82 -9.76
C LEU A 46 -2.40 7.16 -10.30
N PRO A 47 -3.22 7.90 -11.03
CA PRO A 47 -2.90 9.26 -11.47
C PRO A 47 -2.80 10.21 -10.27
N PRO A 48 -2.24 11.42 -10.44
CA PRO A 48 -2.09 12.38 -9.34
C PRO A 48 -3.39 12.73 -8.61
N SER A 49 -4.52 12.78 -9.34
CA SER A 49 -5.86 13.02 -8.77
C SER A 49 -6.30 11.95 -7.78
N ASP A 50 -5.99 10.69 -8.07
CA ASP A 50 -6.44 9.55 -7.26
C ASP A 50 -5.46 9.26 -6.12
N ALA A 51 -4.19 9.62 -6.30
CA ALA A 51 -3.17 9.51 -5.26
C ALA A 51 -3.52 10.37 -4.03
N SER A 52 -4.08 11.55 -4.22
CA SER A 52 -4.54 12.42 -3.12
C SER A 52 -5.73 11.83 -2.37
N SER A 53 -6.60 11.09 -3.05
CA SER A 53 -7.71 10.38 -2.40
C SER A 53 -7.21 9.24 -1.50
N VAL A 54 -6.16 8.52 -1.90
CA VAL A 54 -5.51 7.50 -1.07
C VAL A 54 -4.84 8.14 0.15
N GLU A 55 -4.18 9.28 -0.02
CA GLU A 55 -3.59 10.04 1.10
C GLU A 55 -4.67 10.47 2.12
N SER A 56 -5.84 10.88 1.65
CA SER A 56 -6.97 11.25 2.52
C SER A 56 -7.51 10.05 3.30
N LEU A 57 -7.59 8.87 2.68
CA LEU A 57 -8.01 7.64 3.35
C LEU A 57 -7.02 7.21 4.45
N LEU A 58 -5.74 7.46 4.26
CA LEU A 58 -4.71 7.19 5.27
C LEU A 58 -4.74 8.18 6.46
N ALA A 59 -5.43 9.30 6.31
CA ALA A 59 -5.66 10.26 7.39
C ALA A 59 -6.91 9.93 8.25
N GLU A 60 -7.69 8.93 7.86
CA GLU A 60 -8.84 8.46 8.64
C GLU A 60 -8.42 7.64 9.85
N ALA A 61 -9.36 7.38 10.76
CA ALA A 61 -9.08 6.60 11.96
C ALA A 61 -8.75 5.14 11.62
N PRO A 62 -7.77 4.50 12.30
CA PRO A 62 -7.33 3.14 12.00
C PRO A 62 -8.42 2.05 12.15
N ASP A 63 -9.49 2.32 12.86
CA ASP A 63 -10.62 1.41 13.02
C ASP A 63 -11.47 1.27 11.75
N THR A 64 -11.44 2.26 10.86
CA THR A 64 -12.15 2.25 9.58
C THR A 64 -11.36 1.56 8.47
N VAL A 65 -10.04 1.45 8.61
CA VAL A 65 -9.17 0.85 7.58
C VAL A 65 -9.29 -0.68 7.60
N PRO A 66 -9.69 -1.32 6.50
CA PRO A 66 -9.83 -2.78 6.46
C PRO A 66 -8.47 -3.50 6.56
N ALA A 67 -8.51 -4.79 6.86
CA ALA A 67 -7.36 -5.65 6.63
C ALA A 67 -7.08 -5.74 5.13
N LEU A 68 -5.80 -5.81 4.75
CA LEU A 68 -5.35 -5.80 3.35
C LEU A 68 -4.57 -7.07 3.03
N ASP A 69 -4.80 -7.61 1.83
CA ASP A 69 -4.01 -8.65 1.19
C ASP A 69 -3.98 -8.35 -0.31
N ILE A 70 -3.00 -7.56 -0.71
CA ILE A 70 -2.94 -6.94 -2.04
C ILE A 70 -1.63 -7.31 -2.72
N VAL A 71 -1.72 -7.80 -3.95
CA VAL A 71 -0.59 -7.98 -4.86
C VAL A 71 -0.91 -7.31 -6.19
N ILE A 72 0.00 -6.48 -6.66
CA ILE A 72 -0.08 -5.76 -7.93
C ILE A 72 1.21 -6.02 -8.70
N ASP A 73 1.14 -6.62 -9.88
CA ASP A 73 2.34 -6.94 -10.66
C ASP A 73 2.95 -5.71 -11.33
N ASN A 74 2.12 -4.78 -11.78
CA ASN A 74 2.55 -3.53 -12.41
C ASN A 74 1.88 -2.35 -11.73
N PHE A 75 2.55 -1.82 -10.73
CA PHE A 75 2.08 -0.64 -9.99
C PHE A 75 2.70 0.64 -10.57
N GLU A 76 1.82 1.59 -10.87
CA GLU A 76 2.20 2.92 -11.32
C GLU A 76 1.56 3.98 -10.42
N LEU A 77 2.36 4.93 -9.96
CA LEU A 77 1.93 6.04 -9.12
C LEU A 77 2.38 7.36 -9.73
N ARG A 78 1.42 8.25 -9.96
CA ARG A 78 1.67 9.59 -10.54
C ARG A 78 2.51 9.52 -11.84
N GLY A 79 2.23 8.53 -12.70
CA GLY A 79 2.95 8.30 -13.94
C GLY A 79 4.34 7.64 -13.80
N LYS A 80 4.72 7.23 -12.58
CA LYS A 80 5.98 6.51 -12.33
C LYS A 80 5.73 5.02 -12.18
N LYS A 81 6.35 4.21 -13.02
CA LYS A 81 6.28 2.75 -12.96
C LYS A 81 7.16 2.25 -11.82
N LEU A 82 6.54 1.86 -10.72
CA LEU A 82 7.25 1.48 -9.50
C LEU A 82 7.54 -0.02 -9.41
N GLY A 83 6.88 -0.84 -10.23
CA GLY A 83 7.09 -2.29 -10.28
C GLY A 83 6.03 -3.08 -9.53
N ARG A 84 6.41 -4.22 -8.95
CA ARG A 84 5.51 -5.09 -8.19
C ARG A 84 5.34 -4.59 -6.78
N LEU A 85 4.08 -4.45 -6.35
CA LEU A 85 3.70 -4.06 -4.99
C LEU A 85 2.99 -5.22 -4.28
N GLU A 86 3.42 -5.51 -3.06
CA GLU A 86 2.75 -6.44 -2.14
C GLU A 86 2.48 -5.73 -0.82
N VAL A 87 1.24 -5.81 -0.33
CA VAL A 87 0.82 -5.23 0.94
C VAL A 87 -0.03 -6.24 1.70
N GLU A 88 0.41 -6.58 2.90
CA GLU A 88 -0.38 -7.37 3.85
C GLU A 88 -0.54 -6.56 5.13
N ALA A 89 -1.78 -6.44 5.58
CA ALA A 89 -2.08 -5.74 6.82
C ALA A 89 -3.27 -6.37 7.53
N VAL A 90 -3.24 -6.34 8.84
CA VAL A 90 -4.31 -6.81 9.70
C VAL A 90 -4.86 -5.64 10.52
N ASN A 91 -6.17 -5.59 10.66
CA ASN A 91 -6.81 -4.69 11.59
C ASN A 91 -7.14 -5.50 12.87
N ARG A 92 -6.61 -5.06 14.01
CA ARG A 92 -6.82 -5.68 15.33
C ARG A 92 -7.89 -4.97 16.16
N GLY A 93 -8.89 -4.44 15.48
CA GLY A 93 -9.97 -3.65 16.08
C GLY A 93 -9.58 -2.17 16.23
N ALA A 94 -10.38 -1.41 16.97
CA ALA A 94 -10.29 0.05 17.07
C ALA A 94 -8.96 0.62 17.57
N ARG A 95 -7.98 -0.20 17.92
CA ARG A 95 -6.73 0.25 18.56
C ARG A 95 -5.49 0.11 17.71
N GLU A 96 -5.43 -0.85 16.78
CA GLU A 96 -4.22 -1.11 16.02
C GLU A 96 -4.54 -1.64 14.62
N TRP A 97 -4.02 -0.96 13.63
CA TRP A 97 -3.86 -1.48 12.28
C TRP A 97 -2.38 -1.78 12.05
N ARG A 98 -2.04 -3.00 11.65
CA ARG A 98 -0.66 -3.44 11.52
C ARG A 98 -0.38 -3.91 10.10
N MET A 99 0.55 -3.25 9.44
CA MET A 99 1.12 -3.68 8.17
C MET A 99 2.22 -4.71 8.45
N THR A 100 1.92 -5.97 8.18
CA THR A 100 2.83 -7.09 8.43
C THR A 100 3.83 -7.26 7.29
N ARG A 101 3.48 -6.81 6.11
CA ARG A 101 4.34 -6.85 4.92
C ARG A 101 4.05 -5.67 4.02
N PHE A 102 5.10 -5.01 3.61
CA PHE A 102 5.16 -4.09 2.49
C PHE A 102 6.36 -4.47 1.64
N ALA A 103 6.17 -4.69 0.36
CA ALA A 103 7.27 -4.93 -0.56
C ALA A 103 6.98 -4.23 -1.90
N LEU A 104 7.93 -3.42 -2.34
CA LEU A 104 7.93 -2.79 -3.64
C LEU A 104 9.21 -3.20 -4.37
N THR A 105 9.07 -3.91 -5.47
CA THR A 105 10.18 -4.53 -6.18
C THR A 105 10.17 -4.10 -7.64
N ASN A 106 11.31 -3.62 -8.11
CA ASN A 106 11.59 -3.38 -9.51
C ASN A 106 13.05 -3.81 -9.83
N PRO A 107 13.50 -3.77 -11.10
CA PRO A 107 14.85 -4.22 -11.46
C PRO A 107 15.98 -3.50 -10.72
N GLU A 108 15.78 -2.23 -10.36
CA GLU A 108 16.81 -1.37 -9.80
C GLU A 108 16.81 -1.35 -8.25
N ALA A 109 15.67 -1.70 -7.65
CA ALA A 109 15.51 -1.57 -6.21
C ALA A 109 14.49 -2.55 -5.62
N GLN A 110 14.72 -2.90 -4.37
CA GLN A 110 13.74 -3.58 -3.52
C GLN A 110 13.56 -2.78 -2.23
N LEU A 111 12.32 -2.36 -1.97
CA LEU A 111 11.92 -1.72 -0.73
C LEU A 111 11.00 -2.67 0.03
N THR A 112 11.35 -2.98 1.27
CA THR A 112 10.51 -3.78 2.17
C THR A 112 10.26 -3.02 3.45
N GLY A 113 9.14 -3.29 4.09
CA GLY A 113 8.82 -2.65 5.36
C GLY A 113 7.72 -3.37 6.13
N THR A 114 7.63 -2.98 7.38
CA THR A 114 6.53 -3.30 8.29
C THR A 114 6.15 -2.04 9.05
N GLY A 115 4.94 -1.98 9.55
CA GLY A 115 4.53 -0.80 10.30
C GLY A 115 3.29 -1.05 11.13
N TYR A 116 2.95 -0.08 11.93
CA TYR A 116 1.70 -0.10 12.68
C TYR A 116 1.14 1.31 12.82
N TRP A 117 -0.17 1.36 12.92
CA TRP A 117 -0.91 2.56 13.19
C TRP A 117 -1.77 2.32 14.43
N GLN A 118 -1.54 3.13 15.45
CA GLN A 118 -2.26 3.03 16.72
C GLN A 118 -3.15 4.25 16.92
N ALA A 119 -4.40 4.02 17.30
CA ALA A 119 -5.25 5.05 17.87
C ALA A 119 -4.83 5.27 19.31
N GLY A 120 -4.29 6.43 19.62
CA GLY A 120 -4.02 6.85 21.00
C GLY A 120 -5.32 7.21 21.70
N GLY A 121 -5.53 6.72 22.93
CA GLY A 121 -6.54 7.34 23.80
C GLY A 121 -6.13 8.78 24.12
N ALA A 122 -6.99 9.74 23.94
CA ALA A 122 -6.84 11.18 24.23
C ALA A 122 -5.68 11.95 23.56
N SER A 123 -4.74 11.32 22.85
CA SER A 123 -3.64 12.01 22.19
C SER A 123 -2.99 11.20 21.09
N VAL A 124 -2.94 11.82 19.89
CA VAL A 124 -2.05 11.55 18.76
C VAL A 124 -2.09 10.12 18.20
N GLN A 125 -2.81 9.98 17.12
CA GLN A 125 -2.63 8.88 16.18
C GLN A 125 -1.15 8.85 15.76
N ARG A 126 -0.52 7.69 15.83
CA ARG A 126 0.88 7.55 15.45
C ARG A 126 1.03 6.43 14.44
N MET A 127 1.61 6.74 13.31
CA MET A 127 2.07 5.76 12.36
C MET A 127 3.59 5.60 12.49
N VAL A 128 4.03 4.34 12.55
CA VAL A 128 5.45 3.99 12.58
C VAL A 128 5.69 2.98 11.48
N MET A 129 6.71 3.21 10.67
CA MET A 129 7.12 2.31 9.60
C MET A 129 8.63 2.06 9.69
N ASP A 130 8.98 0.80 9.82
CA ASP A 130 10.34 0.31 9.65
C ASP A 130 10.54 -0.12 8.21
N PHE A 131 11.59 0.36 7.56
CA PHE A 131 11.85 0.05 6.17
C PHE A 131 13.29 -0.40 5.93
N ARG A 132 13.46 -1.23 4.91
CA ARG A 132 14.74 -1.61 4.33
C ARG A 132 14.68 -1.45 2.82
N ARG A 133 15.70 -0.87 2.28
CA ARG A 133 15.85 -0.65 0.85
C ARG A 133 17.20 -1.18 0.38
N ASP A 134 17.18 -2.08 -0.56
CA ASP A 134 18.34 -2.55 -1.30
C ASP A 134 18.29 -1.95 -2.71
N LEU A 135 19.39 -1.30 -3.11
CA LEU A 135 19.56 -0.67 -4.41
C LEU A 135 20.60 -1.45 -5.18
N SER A 136 20.23 -1.99 -6.33
CA SER A 136 21.15 -2.60 -7.30
C SER A 136 21.73 -1.59 -8.27
N ASP A 137 20.97 -0.53 -8.57
CA ASP A 137 21.38 0.62 -9.36
C ASP A 137 20.63 1.87 -8.86
N SER A 138 21.33 2.69 -8.08
CA SER A 138 20.75 3.92 -7.53
C SER A 138 20.54 5.00 -8.58
N GLY A 139 21.35 5.05 -9.63
CA GLY A 139 21.17 5.99 -10.74
C GLY A 139 19.89 5.68 -11.51
N ALA A 140 19.73 4.47 -12.02
CA ALA A 140 18.55 4.03 -12.74
C ALA A 140 17.27 4.12 -11.87
N PHE A 141 17.40 3.88 -10.58
CA PHE A 141 16.28 4.06 -9.65
C PHE A 141 15.85 5.54 -9.54
N LEU A 142 16.79 6.47 -9.39
CA LEU A 142 16.49 7.91 -9.35
C LEU A 142 15.91 8.41 -10.68
N ASP A 143 16.43 7.92 -11.81
CA ASP A 143 15.87 8.22 -13.13
C ASP A 143 14.38 7.79 -13.22
N ARG A 144 14.06 6.61 -12.72
CA ARG A 144 12.66 6.11 -12.64
C ARG A 144 11.77 7.00 -11.79
N LEU A 145 12.29 7.58 -10.71
CA LEU A 145 11.57 8.54 -9.88
C LEU A 145 11.50 9.95 -10.50
N GLY A 146 12.18 10.18 -11.62
CA GLY A 146 12.19 11.46 -12.35
C GLY A 146 13.32 12.41 -11.97
N PHE A 147 14.34 11.91 -11.27
CA PHE A 147 15.57 12.64 -10.94
C PHE A 147 16.69 12.22 -11.87
N ALA A 148 16.45 12.37 -13.19
CA ALA A 148 17.37 11.93 -14.23
C ALA A 148 18.75 12.57 -14.12
N GLY A 149 19.80 11.76 -14.29
CA GLY A 149 21.18 12.21 -14.36
C GLY A 149 21.79 12.66 -13.02
N THR A 150 21.09 12.46 -11.90
CA THR A 150 21.57 12.86 -10.56
C THR A 150 22.73 12.00 -10.07
N LEU A 151 22.70 10.70 -10.38
CA LEU A 151 23.74 9.73 -10.08
C LEU A 151 23.92 8.76 -11.24
N ARG A 152 25.14 8.24 -11.40
CA ARG A 152 25.46 7.19 -12.35
C ARG A 152 25.88 5.93 -11.62
N GLY A 153 25.05 4.88 -11.73
CA GLY A 153 25.29 3.62 -11.06
C GLY A 153 25.20 3.73 -9.54
N GLY A 154 25.78 2.79 -8.86
CA GLY A 154 25.83 2.73 -7.40
C GLY A 154 24.91 1.65 -6.84
N LYS A 155 25.46 0.90 -5.86
CA LYS A 155 24.74 -0.10 -5.07
C LYS A 155 24.74 0.34 -3.62
N GLY A 156 23.66 0.09 -2.94
CA GLY A 156 23.55 0.50 -1.54
C GLY A 156 22.42 -0.17 -0.80
N ARG A 157 22.54 -0.10 0.52
CA ARG A 157 21.46 -0.51 1.42
C ARG A 157 21.14 0.66 2.34
N LEU A 158 19.86 0.96 2.46
CA LEU A 158 19.33 1.94 3.39
C LEU A 158 18.27 1.27 4.27
N SER A 159 18.35 1.49 5.56
CA SER A 159 17.30 1.08 6.50
C SER A 159 17.04 2.18 7.51
N GLY A 160 15.83 2.27 7.98
CA GLY A 160 15.46 3.28 8.95
C GLY A 160 14.03 3.09 9.45
N GLN A 161 13.67 3.95 10.36
CA GLN A 161 12.32 4.06 10.88
C GLN A 161 11.80 5.47 10.61
N VAL A 162 10.57 5.56 10.15
CA VAL A 162 9.85 6.82 9.96
C VAL A 162 8.61 6.79 10.84
N SER A 163 8.34 7.87 11.53
CA SER A 163 7.10 8.03 12.30
C SER A 163 6.51 9.41 12.07
N TRP A 164 5.19 9.46 11.99
CA TRP A 164 4.45 10.71 11.87
C TRP A 164 3.13 10.65 12.63
N ALA A 165 2.62 11.81 12.98
CA ALA A 165 1.28 11.97 13.53
C ALA A 165 0.28 11.91 12.37
N GLY A 166 -0.81 11.17 12.52
CA GLY A 166 -1.95 11.14 11.61
C GLY A 166 -2.98 12.19 12.00
#